data_52ff8379cc6e5ce53bc2c79cf853aa85
#
_entry.id   52ff8379cc6e5ce53bc2c79cf853aa85
#
_cell.length_a   1.000
_cell.length_b   1.000
_cell.length_c   1.000
_cell.angle_alpha   90.00
_cell.angle_beta   90.00
_cell.angle_gamma   90.00
#
_symmetry.space_group_name_H-M   'P 1'
#
loop_
_entity.id
_entity.type
_entity.pdbx_description
1 polymer ?
#
loop_
_entity_poly.entity_id
_entity_poly.type
_entity_poly.pdbx_seq_one_letter_code
_entity_poly.pdbx_strand_id
1 'polypeptide(L)'
;IPVGIGIRNSLIVSACSAALSVYFSALTAYGIYAYNFRFKKAAFAIILLIMTMPTQVSALGFLQLITKMGLKNSFIPLIVPSIAAPTVFFFMKQYLDASLPMEIVEAARIDGAGEFYTFNKIVLPIMKPALAVQAIFSFVASWNNYFIPALVLDSADKKTLPILIAQLRSADFLKFDMGKVYMMVALSLILISEPTRHLRISYA
;
A
#
# COMPACT_ATOMS: atom_id res chain seq x y z
N ILE A 1 12.37 13.37 21.25
CA ILE A 1 11.49 12.52 20.41
C ILE A 1 12.37 11.53 19.67
N PRO A 2 12.13 10.24 19.74
CA PRO A 2 12.97 9.23 19.12
C PRO A 2 12.69 9.14 17.60
N VAL A 3 13.29 10.03 16.83
CA VAL A 3 13.10 10.10 15.36
C VAL A 3 13.45 8.78 14.67
N GLY A 4 14.53 8.11 15.09
CA GLY A 4 14.95 6.84 14.52
C GLY A 4 13.90 5.72 14.68
N ILE A 5 13.17 5.70 15.79
CA ILE A 5 12.06 4.76 15.99
C ILE A 5 10.92 5.07 15.01
N GLY A 6 10.57 6.36 14.84
CA GLY A 6 9.53 6.78 13.90
C GLY A 6 9.85 6.41 12.45
N ILE A 7 11.10 6.59 12.02
CA ILE A 7 11.58 6.19 10.68
C ILE A 7 11.47 4.68 10.50
N ARG A 8 12.00 3.90 11.44
CA ARG A 8 11.93 2.43 11.40
C ARG A 8 10.49 1.93 11.32
N ASN A 9 9.60 2.47 12.15
CA ASN A 9 8.20 2.07 12.18
C ASN A 9 7.49 2.43 10.87
N SER A 10 7.69 3.65 10.36
CA SER A 10 7.17 4.05 9.06
C SER A 10 7.68 3.15 7.93
N LEU A 11 8.97 2.83 7.93
CA LEU A 11 9.57 1.95 6.93
C LEU A 11 8.94 0.55 6.95
N ILE A 12 8.80 -0.06 8.13
CA ILE A 12 8.19 -1.39 8.28
C ILE A 12 6.74 -1.37 7.79
N VAL A 13 5.94 -0.42 8.27
CA VAL A 13 4.52 -0.33 7.90
C VAL A 13 4.39 -0.11 6.40
N SER A 14 5.13 0.85 5.82
CA SER A 14 5.02 1.20 4.41
C SER A 14 5.53 0.10 3.48
N ALA A 15 6.65 -0.54 3.80
CA ALA A 15 7.19 -1.62 2.98
C ALA A 15 6.27 -2.85 3.00
N CYS A 16 5.81 -3.28 4.18
CA CYS A 16 4.90 -4.40 4.29
C CYS A 16 3.54 -4.12 3.61
N SER A 17 2.97 -2.93 3.82
CA SER A 17 1.71 -2.54 3.19
C SER A 17 1.83 -2.47 1.68
N ALA A 18 2.91 -1.91 1.14
CA ALA A 18 3.17 -1.85 -0.30
C ALA A 18 3.31 -3.25 -0.90
N ALA A 19 4.09 -4.13 -0.28
CA ALA A 19 4.29 -5.49 -0.75
C ALA A 19 2.96 -6.27 -0.80
N LEU A 20 2.16 -6.21 0.27
CA LEU A 20 0.88 -6.89 0.34
C LEU A 20 -0.11 -6.31 -0.67
N SER A 21 -0.24 -4.98 -0.75
CA SER A 21 -1.20 -4.34 -1.66
C SER A 21 -0.91 -4.66 -3.11
N VAL A 22 0.36 -4.61 -3.52
CA VAL A 22 0.76 -4.86 -4.91
C VAL A 22 0.57 -6.32 -5.28
N TYR A 23 1.04 -7.25 -4.44
CA TYR A 23 0.93 -8.67 -4.74
C TYR A 23 -0.52 -9.17 -4.80
N PHE A 24 -1.32 -8.87 -3.77
CA PHE A 24 -2.71 -9.33 -3.72
C PHE A 24 -3.61 -8.60 -4.72
N SER A 25 -3.35 -7.34 -5.02
CA SER A 25 -4.06 -6.63 -6.08
C SER A 25 -3.75 -7.20 -7.46
N ALA A 26 -2.48 -7.56 -7.73
CA ALA A 26 -2.12 -8.23 -8.99
C ALA A 26 -2.77 -9.61 -9.10
N LEU A 27 -2.79 -10.40 -8.01
CA LEU A 27 -3.43 -11.70 -7.96
C LEU A 27 -4.95 -11.58 -8.20
N THR A 28 -5.61 -10.62 -7.55
CA THR A 28 -7.05 -10.38 -7.74
C THR A 28 -7.35 -9.89 -9.16
N ALA A 29 -6.51 -9.01 -9.72
CA ALA A 29 -6.62 -8.54 -11.08
C ALA A 29 -6.49 -9.67 -12.10
N TYR A 30 -5.51 -10.56 -11.89
CA TYR A 30 -5.36 -11.78 -12.70
C TYR A 30 -6.59 -12.69 -12.60
N GLY A 31 -7.12 -12.92 -11.40
CA GLY A 31 -8.33 -13.71 -11.20
C GLY A 31 -9.53 -13.15 -11.95
N ILE A 32 -9.74 -11.83 -11.92
CA ILE A 32 -10.81 -11.18 -12.68
C ILE A 32 -10.50 -11.14 -14.18
N TYR A 33 -9.23 -11.09 -14.60
CA TYR A 33 -8.84 -11.12 -16.00
C TYR A 33 -9.02 -12.51 -16.62
N ALA A 34 -8.39 -13.53 -16.03
CA ALA A 34 -8.20 -14.85 -16.63
C ALA A 34 -9.40 -15.80 -16.51
N TYR A 35 -10.35 -15.50 -15.59
CA TYR A 35 -11.48 -16.37 -15.34
C TYR A 35 -12.80 -15.75 -15.78
N ASN A 36 -13.68 -16.59 -16.35
CA ASN A 36 -15.07 -16.25 -16.63
C ASN A 36 -15.98 -16.90 -15.60
N PHE A 37 -16.54 -16.10 -14.69
CA PHE A 37 -17.48 -16.54 -13.67
C PHE A 37 -18.71 -15.65 -13.62
N ARG A 38 -19.84 -16.21 -13.13
CA ARG A 38 -21.17 -15.56 -13.19
C ARG A 38 -21.21 -14.15 -12.61
N PHE A 39 -20.45 -13.89 -11.54
CA PHE A 39 -20.46 -12.62 -10.81
C PHE A 39 -19.27 -11.70 -11.13
N LYS A 40 -18.49 -11.98 -12.18
CA LYS A 40 -17.31 -11.20 -12.57
C LYS A 40 -17.57 -9.70 -12.67
N LYS A 41 -18.64 -9.32 -13.38
CA LYS A 41 -19.01 -7.90 -13.55
C LYS A 41 -19.44 -7.26 -12.23
N ALA A 42 -20.20 -7.98 -11.41
CA ALA A 42 -20.62 -7.49 -10.10
C ALA A 42 -19.43 -7.32 -9.14
N ALA A 43 -18.52 -8.29 -9.09
CA ALA A 43 -17.30 -8.19 -8.27
C ALA A 43 -16.45 -6.97 -8.68
N PHE A 44 -16.24 -6.76 -9.98
CA PHE A 44 -15.52 -5.58 -10.47
C PHE A 44 -16.23 -4.28 -10.11
N ALA A 45 -17.56 -4.22 -10.29
CA ALA A 45 -18.36 -3.03 -9.96
C ALA A 45 -18.33 -2.72 -8.45
N ILE A 46 -18.36 -3.74 -7.58
CA ILE A 46 -18.26 -3.57 -6.12
C ILE A 46 -16.88 -2.99 -5.74
N ILE A 47 -15.80 -3.49 -6.34
CA ILE A 47 -14.46 -2.96 -6.08
C ILE A 47 -14.37 -1.49 -6.48
N LEU A 48 -14.92 -1.12 -7.65
CA LEU A 48 -14.95 0.28 -8.08
C LEU A 48 -15.80 1.16 -7.15
N LEU A 49 -16.93 0.65 -6.67
CA LEU A 49 -17.79 1.36 -5.72
C LEU A 49 -17.07 1.63 -4.40
N ILE A 50 -16.29 0.67 -3.90
CA ILE A 50 -15.48 0.85 -2.67
C ILE A 50 -14.46 1.99 -2.85
N MET A 51 -13.90 2.20 -4.04
CA MET A 51 -12.97 3.31 -4.31
C MET A 51 -13.60 4.70 -4.11
N THR A 52 -14.91 4.82 -4.21
CA THR A 52 -15.62 6.09 -4.02
C THR A 52 -15.89 6.42 -2.56
N MET A 53 -15.70 5.47 -1.65
CA MET A 53 -15.96 5.66 -0.22
C MET A 53 -14.85 6.48 0.44
N PRO A 54 -15.16 7.61 1.11
CA PRO A 54 -14.17 8.36 1.88
C PRO A 54 -13.63 7.53 3.06
N THR A 55 -12.32 7.43 3.18
CA THR A 55 -11.66 6.68 4.27
C THR A 55 -12.08 7.17 5.66
N GLN A 56 -12.37 8.47 5.80
CA GLN A 56 -12.78 9.08 7.07
C GLN A 56 -14.13 8.55 7.58
N VAL A 57 -15.04 8.21 6.67
CA VAL A 57 -16.35 7.67 7.03
C VAL A 57 -16.24 6.29 7.66
N SER A 58 -15.36 5.46 7.12
CA SER A 58 -15.13 4.09 7.62
C SER A 58 -14.22 4.01 8.85
N ALA A 59 -13.51 5.10 9.19
CA ALA A 59 -12.51 5.09 10.25
C ALA A 59 -13.07 4.74 11.64
N LEU A 60 -14.26 5.22 11.98
CA LEU A 60 -14.90 4.91 13.28
C LEU A 60 -15.26 3.43 13.40
N GLY A 61 -15.88 2.86 12.37
CA GLY A 61 -16.20 1.43 12.33
C GLY A 61 -14.94 0.57 12.38
N PHE A 62 -13.90 0.97 11.66
CA PHE A 62 -12.60 0.32 11.68
C PHE A 62 -11.98 0.35 13.08
N LEU A 63 -11.97 1.52 13.75
CA LEU A 63 -11.44 1.66 15.11
C LEU A 63 -12.20 0.79 16.12
N GLN A 64 -13.52 0.74 16.03
CA GLN A 64 -14.34 -0.13 16.89
C GLN A 64 -14.01 -1.62 16.65
N LEU A 65 -13.85 -2.02 15.40
CA LEU A 65 -13.51 -3.40 15.04
C LEU A 65 -12.16 -3.81 15.62
N ILE A 66 -11.09 -3.03 15.37
CA ILE A 66 -9.75 -3.34 15.85
C ILE A 66 -9.66 -3.33 17.39
N THR A 67 -10.45 -2.47 18.04
CA THR A 67 -10.54 -2.42 19.51
C THR A 67 -11.19 -3.69 20.06
N LYS A 68 -12.29 -4.14 19.47
CA LYS A 68 -12.95 -5.41 19.84
C LYS A 68 -12.05 -6.63 19.60
N MET A 69 -11.22 -6.59 18.57
CA MET A 69 -10.26 -7.66 18.26
C MET A 69 -8.99 -7.62 19.14
N GLY A 70 -8.83 -6.61 20.01
CA GLY A 70 -7.63 -6.45 20.82
C GLY A 70 -6.37 -6.06 20.03
N LEU A 71 -6.53 -5.54 18.81
CA LEU A 71 -5.44 -5.21 17.90
C LEU A 71 -5.02 -3.73 17.96
N LYS A 72 -5.62 -2.94 18.86
CA LYS A 72 -5.21 -1.55 19.09
C LYS A 72 -3.74 -1.50 19.51
N ASN A 73 -3.04 -0.43 19.16
CA ASN A 73 -1.61 -0.25 19.42
C ASN A 73 -0.72 -1.34 18.79
N SER A 74 -1.07 -1.79 17.57
CA SER A 74 -0.32 -2.78 16.78
C SER A 74 -0.17 -2.31 15.34
N PHE A 75 0.85 -2.83 14.63
CA PHE A 75 1.02 -2.58 13.19
C PHE A 75 0.12 -3.45 12.32
N ILE A 76 -0.44 -4.53 12.85
CA ILE A 76 -1.31 -5.46 12.11
C ILE A 76 -2.48 -4.73 11.43
N PRO A 77 -3.26 -3.86 12.13
CA PRO A 77 -4.36 -3.13 11.50
C PRO A 77 -3.92 -2.10 10.44
N LEU A 78 -2.65 -1.74 10.42
CA LEU A 78 -2.10 -0.82 9.41
C LEU A 78 -1.61 -1.57 8.17
N ILE A 79 -1.16 -2.81 8.33
CA ILE A 79 -0.52 -3.61 7.28
C ILE A 79 -1.53 -4.55 6.61
N VAL A 80 -2.27 -5.35 7.38
CA VAL A 80 -3.13 -6.41 6.82
C VAL A 80 -4.25 -5.90 5.92
N PRO A 81 -4.96 -4.80 6.23
CA PRO A 81 -6.01 -4.30 5.35
C PRO A 81 -5.51 -3.84 3.97
N SER A 82 -4.21 -3.57 3.81
CA SER A 82 -3.62 -3.21 2.52
C SER A 82 -3.67 -4.34 1.47
N ILE A 83 -3.97 -5.58 1.87
CA ILE A 83 -4.30 -6.68 0.96
C ILE A 83 -5.47 -6.30 0.04
N ALA A 84 -6.46 -5.58 0.56
CA ALA A 84 -7.59 -5.08 -0.19
C ALA A 84 -7.34 -3.61 -0.60
N ALA A 85 -6.60 -3.39 -1.67
CA ALA A 85 -6.27 -2.08 -2.22
C ALA A 85 -6.98 -1.84 -3.57
N PRO A 86 -8.24 -1.35 -3.58
CA PRO A 86 -9.03 -1.21 -4.80
C PRO A 86 -8.38 -0.37 -5.89
N THR A 87 -7.70 0.71 -5.53
CA THR A 87 -6.99 1.58 -6.47
C THR A 87 -5.85 0.83 -7.16
N VAL A 88 -5.02 0.11 -6.39
CA VAL A 88 -3.91 -0.68 -6.94
C VAL A 88 -4.45 -1.81 -7.82
N PHE A 89 -5.50 -2.50 -7.38
CA PHE A 89 -6.21 -3.51 -8.17
C PHE A 89 -6.67 -2.95 -9.53
N PHE A 90 -7.30 -1.77 -9.53
CA PHE A 90 -7.78 -1.16 -10.76
C PHE A 90 -6.64 -0.94 -11.76
N PHE A 91 -5.51 -0.36 -11.33
CA PHE A 91 -4.35 -0.15 -12.19
C PHE A 91 -3.74 -1.47 -12.69
N MET A 92 -3.65 -2.49 -11.81
CA MET A 92 -3.17 -3.81 -12.22
C MET A 92 -4.07 -4.46 -13.26
N LYS A 93 -5.39 -4.32 -13.11
CA LYS A 93 -6.37 -4.86 -14.07
C LYS A 93 -6.26 -4.16 -15.43
N GLN A 94 -6.15 -2.83 -15.46
CA GLN A 94 -5.96 -2.08 -16.70
C GLN A 94 -4.64 -2.45 -17.40
N TYR A 95 -3.58 -2.67 -16.63
CA TYR A 95 -2.30 -3.10 -17.20
C TYR A 95 -2.41 -4.50 -17.82
N LEU A 96 -3.07 -5.45 -17.18
CA LEU A 96 -3.30 -6.78 -17.72
C LEU A 96 -4.11 -6.74 -18.99
N ASP A 97 -5.18 -5.94 -19.05
CA ASP A 97 -6.02 -5.79 -20.26
C ASP A 97 -5.22 -5.26 -21.46
N ALA A 98 -4.21 -4.42 -21.20
CA ALA A 98 -3.39 -3.81 -22.25
C ALA A 98 -2.16 -4.62 -22.65
N SER A 99 -1.62 -5.46 -21.76
CA SER A 99 -0.26 -6.00 -21.91
C SER A 99 -0.16 -7.52 -21.85
N LEU A 100 -1.21 -8.23 -21.46
CA LEU A 100 -1.18 -9.69 -21.35
C LEU A 100 -2.13 -10.31 -22.40
N PRO A 101 -1.60 -10.92 -23.49
CA PRO A 101 -2.41 -11.73 -24.38
C PRO A 101 -2.95 -12.96 -23.64
N MET A 102 -4.24 -13.26 -23.81
CA MET A 102 -4.88 -14.40 -23.12
C MET A 102 -4.29 -15.75 -23.56
N GLU A 103 -3.81 -15.80 -24.79
CA GLU A 103 -3.16 -16.96 -25.41
C GLU A 103 -1.97 -17.47 -24.60
N ILE A 104 -1.25 -16.58 -23.90
CA ILE A 104 -0.13 -16.96 -23.02
C ILE A 104 -0.64 -17.78 -21.82
N VAL A 105 -1.78 -17.38 -21.25
CA VAL A 105 -2.40 -18.09 -20.12
C VAL A 105 -2.98 -19.42 -20.59
N GLU A 106 -3.60 -19.44 -21.78
CA GLU A 106 -4.16 -20.66 -22.38
C GLU A 106 -3.07 -21.67 -22.74
N ALA A 107 -1.95 -21.22 -23.31
CA ALA A 107 -0.80 -22.07 -23.59
C ALA A 107 -0.24 -22.71 -22.31
N ALA A 108 -0.09 -21.93 -21.24
CA ALA A 108 0.36 -22.47 -19.95
C ALA A 108 -0.59 -23.53 -19.38
N ARG A 109 -1.90 -23.37 -19.59
CA ARG A 109 -2.91 -24.36 -19.19
C ARG A 109 -2.81 -25.66 -20.01
N ILE A 110 -2.58 -25.53 -21.32
CA ILE A 110 -2.39 -26.68 -22.23
C ILE A 110 -1.14 -27.47 -21.82
N ASP A 111 -0.07 -26.76 -21.43
CA ASP A 111 1.18 -27.34 -20.90
C ASP A 111 1.02 -27.97 -19.51
N GLY A 112 -0.19 -27.92 -18.91
CA GLY A 112 -0.48 -28.50 -17.59
C GLY A 112 0.00 -27.66 -16.40
N ALA A 113 0.37 -26.40 -16.61
CA ALA A 113 0.76 -25.50 -15.54
C ALA A 113 -0.44 -25.16 -14.63
N GLY A 114 -0.26 -25.32 -13.32
CA GLY A 114 -1.26 -24.92 -12.35
C GLY A 114 -1.42 -23.38 -12.31
N GLU A 115 -2.61 -22.91 -11.98
CA GLU A 115 -2.95 -21.46 -12.03
C GLU A 115 -2.05 -20.57 -11.15
N PHE A 116 -1.69 -21.06 -9.94
CA PHE A 116 -0.80 -20.31 -9.07
C PHE A 116 0.64 -20.26 -9.62
N TYR A 117 1.08 -21.30 -10.30
CA TYR A 117 2.35 -21.32 -11.02
C TYR A 117 2.31 -20.35 -12.19
N THR A 118 1.26 -20.39 -13.01
CA THR A 118 1.04 -19.48 -14.16
C THR A 118 1.08 -18.03 -13.69
N PHE A 119 0.36 -17.70 -12.62
CA PHE A 119 0.40 -16.35 -12.06
C PHE A 119 1.82 -15.93 -11.65
N ASN A 120 2.49 -16.72 -10.81
CA ASN A 120 3.77 -16.29 -10.23
C ASN A 120 4.95 -16.36 -11.21
N LYS A 121 4.95 -17.32 -12.15
CA LYS A 121 6.09 -17.57 -13.04
C LYS A 121 5.95 -16.97 -14.43
N ILE A 122 4.73 -16.69 -14.87
CA ILE A 122 4.47 -16.16 -16.22
C ILE A 122 3.87 -14.75 -16.13
N VAL A 123 2.73 -14.59 -15.44
CA VAL A 123 1.99 -13.32 -15.43
C VAL A 123 2.69 -12.26 -14.60
N LEU A 124 3.10 -12.57 -13.38
CA LEU A 124 3.74 -11.62 -12.46
C LEU A 124 5.05 -11.01 -13.05
N PRO A 125 5.94 -11.79 -13.71
CA PRO A 125 7.08 -11.22 -14.44
C PRO A 125 6.71 -10.24 -15.55
N ILE A 126 5.64 -10.50 -16.31
CA ILE A 126 5.14 -9.59 -17.35
C ILE A 126 4.63 -8.28 -16.72
N MET A 127 4.04 -8.38 -15.53
CA MET A 127 3.53 -7.23 -14.78
C MET A 127 4.61 -6.39 -14.06
N LYS A 128 5.90 -6.76 -14.11
CA LYS A 128 6.97 -6.07 -13.38
C LYS A 128 6.94 -4.54 -13.48
N PRO A 129 6.74 -3.92 -14.66
CA PRO A 129 6.69 -2.46 -14.75
C PRO A 129 5.54 -1.86 -13.94
N ALA A 130 4.34 -2.44 -14.02
CA ALA A 130 3.18 -1.99 -13.26
C ALA A 130 3.36 -2.23 -11.74
N LEU A 131 3.93 -3.39 -11.36
CA LEU A 131 4.24 -3.71 -9.98
C LEU A 131 5.20 -2.69 -9.36
N ALA A 132 6.27 -2.32 -10.08
CA ALA A 132 7.26 -1.35 -9.61
C ALA A 132 6.62 0.03 -9.37
N VAL A 133 5.84 0.52 -10.33
CA VAL A 133 5.16 1.81 -10.22
C VAL A 133 4.17 1.82 -9.05
N GLN A 134 3.34 0.78 -8.95
CA GLN A 134 2.35 0.71 -7.87
C GLN A 134 2.97 0.45 -6.50
N ALA A 135 4.12 -0.24 -6.43
CA ALA A 135 4.87 -0.40 -5.19
C ALA A 135 5.36 0.95 -4.65
N ILE A 136 5.89 1.82 -5.53
CA ILE A 136 6.32 3.17 -5.15
C ILE A 136 5.12 3.99 -4.65
N PHE A 137 4.02 4.03 -5.40
CA PHE A 137 2.84 4.80 -5.00
C PHE A 137 2.23 4.28 -3.68
N SER A 138 2.11 2.97 -3.51
CA SER A 138 1.60 2.37 -2.27
C SER A 138 2.52 2.63 -1.08
N PHE A 139 3.83 2.56 -1.29
CA PHE A 139 4.82 2.88 -0.27
C PHE A 139 4.70 4.34 0.16
N VAL A 140 4.70 5.28 -0.79
CA VAL A 140 4.60 6.72 -0.51
C VAL A 140 3.27 7.07 0.17
N ALA A 141 2.17 6.49 -0.28
CA ALA A 141 0.86 6.69 0.34
C ALA A 141 0.83 6.21 1.79
N SER A 142 1.38 5.03 2.07
CA SER A 142 1.48 4.48 3.42
C SER A 142 2.46 5.26 4.30
N TRP A 143 3.62 5.67 3.75
CA TRP A 143 4.63 6.47 4.43
C TRP A 143 4.09 7.82 4.92
N ASN A 144 3.28 8.49 4.08
CA ASN A 144 2.69 9.80 4.41
C ASN A 144 1.38 9.68 5.21
N ASN A 145 0.89 8.47 5.46
CA ASN A 145 -0.36 8.29 6.18
C ASN A 145 -0.19 8.66 7.66
N TYR A 146 -0.92 9.71 8.05
CA TYR A 146 -1.01 10.16 9.44
C TYR A 146 -2.30 9.68 10.11
N PHE A 147 -3.43 9.76 9.38
CA PHE A 147 -4.77 9.70 9.98
C PHE A 147 -5.05 8.35 10.65
N ILE A 148 -4.94 7.25 9.92
CA ILE A 148 -5.22 5.91 10.49
C ILE A 148 -4.18 5.50 11.55
N PRO A 149 -2.85 5.66 11.33
CA PRO A 149 -1.87 5.40 12.38
C PRO A 149 -2.10 6.18 13.67
N ALA A 150 -2.53 7.44 13.59
CA ALA A 150 -2.80 8.26 14.77
C ALA A 150 -4.02 7.77 15.57
N LEU A 151 -4.97 7.10 14.94
CA LEU A 151 -6.13 6.48 15.62
C LEU A 151 -5.79 5.14 16.27
N VAL A 152 -4.80 4.43 15.73
CA VAL A 152 -4.47 3.03 16.11
C VAL A 152 -3.35 2.96 17.13
N LEU A 153 -2.31 3.82 16.99
CA LEU A 153 -1.05 3.73 17.74
C LEU A 153 -1.02 4.71 18.91
N ASP A 154 -0.98 4.19 20.12
CA ASP A 154 -0.94 5.00 21.36
C ASP A 154 0.48 5.12 21.91
N SER A 155 1.27 4.03 21.92
CA SER A 155 2.59 3.96 22.56
C SER A 155 3.66 4.77 21.81
N ALA A 156 4.53 5.44 22.55
CA ALA A 156 5.60 6.27 21.98
C ALA A 156 6.60 5.48 21.10
N ASP A 157 6.85 4.22 21.44
CA ASP A 157 7.75 3.30 20.72
C ASP A 157 7.16 2.79 19.37
N LYS A 158 5.85 2.92 19.18
CA LYS A 158 5.14 2.47 17.96
C LYS A 158 4.75 3.61 17.01
N LYS A 159 4.90 4.85 17.41
CA LYS A 159 4.54 5.99 16.56
C LYS A 159 5.32 6.01 15.26
N THR A 160 4.63 6.33 14.17
CA THR A 160 5.22 6.54 12.85
C THR A 160 5.75 7.97 12.72
N LEU A 161 6.61 8.21 11.74
CA LEU A 161 7.23 9.52 11.51
C LEU A 161 6.20 10.65 11.32
N PRO A 162 5.11 10.50 10.52
CA PRO A 162 4.08 11.54 10.41
C PRO A 162 3.42 11.91 11.74
N ILE A 163 3.21 10.94 12.65
CA ILE A 163 2.66 11.22 13.99
C ILE A 163 3.65 12.06 14.80
N LEU A 164 4.93 11.72 14.77
CA LEU A 164 5.97 12.48 15.50
C LEU A 164 6.12 13.90 14.96
N ILE A 165 6.05 14.09 13.64
CA ILE A 165 6.06 15.42 13.01
C ILE A 165 4.84 16.24 13.46
N ALA A 166 3.65 15.65 13.46
CA ALA A 166 2.42 16.32 13.91
C ALA A 166 2.50 16.72 15.39
N GLN A 167 3.03 15.84 16.24
CA GLN A 167 3.23 16.14 17.67
C GLN A 167 4.23 17.28 17.91
N LEU A 168 5.31 17.35 17.13
CA LEU A 168 6.23 18.49 17.20
C LEU A 168 5.58 19.80 16.81
N ARG A 169 4.72 19.79 15.80
CA ARG A 169 4.00 21.00 15.34
C ARG A 169 2.93 21.46 16.32
N SER A 170 2.37 20.57 17.12
CA SER A 170 1.36 20.89 18.15
C SER A 170 1.95 21.17 19.52
N ALA A 171 3.27 21.04 19.69
CA ALA A 171 3.95 21.38 20.93
C ALA A 171 3.88 22.89 21.21
N ASP A 172 3.83 23.26 22.51
CA ASP A 172 3.69 24.63 22.99
C ASP A 172 4.61 25.63 22.28
N PHE A 173 4.09 26.78 21.91
CA PHE A 173 4.80 27.82 21.15
C PHE A 173 6.15 28.24 21.78
N LEU A 174 6.29 28.11 23.11
CA LEU A 174 7.52 28.41 23.87
C LEU A 174 8.59 27.30 23.75
N LYS A 175 8.22 26.10 23.27
CA LYS A 175 9.13 24.93 23.09
C LYS A 175 9.23 24.49 21.63
N PHE A 176 8.71 25.27 20.73
CA PHE A 176 8.60 24.96 19.33
C PHE A 176 9.95 25.13 18.63
N ASP A 177 10.58 24.04 18.27
CA ASP A 177 11.84 24.02 17.53
C ASP A 177 11.58 23.79 16.04
N MET A 178 11.43 24.89 15.31
CA MET A 178 11.22 24.86 13.83
C MET A 178 12.35 24.11 13.11
N GLY A 179 13.58 24.20 13.60
CA GLY A 179 14.72 23.51 13.01
C GLY A 179 14.52 21.99 13.02
N LYS A 180 14.05 21.44 14.16
CA LYS A 180 13.74 20.01 14.27
C LYS A 180 12.59 19.59 13.34
N VAL A 181 11.54 20.40 13.24
CA VAL A 181 10.41 20.12 12.35
C VAL A 181 10.87 20.07 10.90
N TYR A 182 11.61 21.12 10.45
CA TYR A 182 12.11 21.15 9.08
C TYR A 182 13.10 20.02 8.77
N MET A 183 13.97 19.69 9.72
CA MET A 183 14.88 18.56 9.57
C MET A 183 14.13 17.23 9.41
N MET A 184 13.08 16.99 10.20
CA MET A 184 12.29 15.75 10.08
C MET A 184 11.47 15.70 8.80
N VAL A 185 10.93 16.83 8.35
CA VAL A 185 10.24 16.92 7.06
C VAL A 185 11.21 16.69 5.91
N ALA A 186 12.39 17.32 5.93
CA ALA A 186 13.43 17.12 4.92
C ALA A 186 13.90 15.66 4.88
N LEU A 187 14.13 15.04 6.04
CA LEU A 187 14.50 13.63 6.12
C LEU A 187 13.41 12.70 5.55
N SER A 188 12.14 12.99 5.83
CA SER A 188 11.01 12.27 5.25
C SER A 188 10.97 12.39 3.72
N LEU A 189 11.20 13.59 3.19
CA LEU A 189 11.23 13.85 1.74
C LEU A 189 12.42 13.17 1.07
N ILE A 190 13.61 13.19 1.68
CA ILE A 190 14.82 12.53 1.15
C ILE A 190 14.57 11.03 1.01
N LEU A 191 14.03 10.38 2.03
CA LEU A 191 13.74 8.94 2.01
C LEU A 191 12.71 8.55 0.94
N ILE A 192 11.78 9.46 0.59
CA ILE A 192 10.82 9.23 -0.49
C ILE A 192 11.44 9.48 -1.87
N SER A 193 12.33 10.47 -2.01
CA SER A 193 12.88 10.87 -3.31
C SER A 193 14.03 9.98 -3.79
N GLU A 194 14.78 9.35 -2.89
CA GLU A 194 15.91 8.49 -3.24
C GLU A 194 15.55 7.31 -4.15
N PRO A 195 14.48 6.52 -3.89
CA PRO A 195 14.11 5.40 -4.76
C PRO A 195 13.78 5.83 -6.20
N THR A 196 13.26 7.05 -6.38
CA THR A 196 12.91 7.57 -7.71
C THR A 196 14.12 8.06 -8.50
N ARG A 197 15.22 8.41 -7.86
CA ARG A 197 16.45 8.87 -8.49
C ARG A 197 17.18 7.75 -9.22
N HIS A 198 17.24 6.55 -8.64
CA HIS A 198 17.84 5.37 -9.25
C HIS A 198 17.07 4.87 -10.48
N LEU A 199 15.75 5.04 -10.51
CA LEU A 199 14.94 4.67 -11.66
C LEU A 199 15.12 5.62 -12.85
N ARG A 200 15.43 6.90 -12.63
CA ARG A 200 15.72 7.86 -13.71
C ARG A 200 17.04 7.58 -14.43
N ILE A 201 18.03 7.03 -13.74
CA ILE A 201 19.35 6.73 -14.32
C ILE A 201 19.32 5.47 -15.20
N SER A 202 18.35 4.59 -15.03
CA SER A 202 18.22 3.35 -15.81
C SER A 202 17.53 3.53 -17.17
N TYR A 203 16.99 4.71 -17.48
CA TYR A 203 16.32 5.03 -18.77
C TYR A 203 17.03 6.13 -19.57
N ALA A 204 18.23 6.55 -19.16
CA ALA A 204 19.13 7.42 -19.93
C ALA A 204 20.28 6.60 -20.48
#